data_70b97973e8375ad2406af5b0646dcd18
#
_entry.id   70b97973e8375ad2406af5b0646dcd18
#
_cell.length_a   1.000
_cell.length_b   1.000
_cell.length_c   1.000
_cell.angle_alpha   90.00
_cell.angle_beta   90.00
_cell.angle_gamma   90.00
#
_symmetry.space_group_name_H-M   'P 1'
#
loop_
_entity.id
_entity.type
_entity.pdbx_description
1 polymer ?
#
loop_
_entity_poly.entity_id
_entity_poly.type
_entity_poly.pdbx_seq_one_letter_code
_entity_poly.pdbx_strand_id
1 'polypeptide(L)'
;MSQAQKHGLAGRRLLNVMENITSRAVPSFRHGLDSSLAMETFSIKPLERFDGISCSWYVNGDTRPYSRKRVFHCVQSNATQAVKQLLVSVVIPASLFNQIDYQLIGVATRIMFAAFDNSSLFPSNLDVTQVIGCKFLGAKRNLNLTDPVLVSINLDPVRMKTHEVTPVVWDQFSNGGFGGWTTDYCQKLGQSRNLVKFTCSRIGYYGLRYDLNKNDQDNYYSKWHHPMIYVSGGISGILIVLTLVIFASKRLILSMAYEMKHALLNTWITSCIQLYFYIFGIYQVGNETTCRIVAFLLHYLLISSLLWLLTGVYIIYCKVS
;
A
#
# COMPACT_ATOMS: atom_id res chain seq x y z
N MET A 1 3.61 1.67 19.97
CA MET A 1 2.70 1.12 18.93
C MET A 1 2.45 2.22 17.91
N SER A 2 2.87 2.03 16.64
CA SER A 2 2.73 3.06 15.61
C SER A 2 1.25 3.33 15.26
N GLN A 3 0.95 4.49 14.68
CA GLN A 3 -0.43 4.80 14.21
C GLN A 3 -0.94 3.74 13.22
N ALA A 4 -0.08 3.26 12.31
CA ALA A 4 -0.40 2.20 11.37
C ALA A 4 -0.80 0.89 12.07
N GLN A 5 -0.15 0.53 13.18
CA GLN A 5 -0.52 -0.65 13.97
C GLN A 5 -1.87 -0.50 14.66
N LYS A 6 -2.22 0.72 15.14
CA LYS A 6 -3.54 0.98 15.75
C LYS A 6 -4.66 0.85 14.71
N HIS A 7 -4.46 1.39 13.51
CA HIS A 7 -5.42 1.26 12.41
C HIS A 7 -5.58 -0.20 11.96
N GLY A 8 -4.49 -0.98 11.90
CA GLY A 8 -4.53 -2.41 11.58
C GLY A 8 -5.35 -3.23 12.56
N LEU A 9 -5.20 -2.96 13.85
CA LEU A 9 -6.00 -3.60 14.89
C LEU A 9 -7.49 -3.25 14.79
N ALA A 10 -7.81 -2.00 14.49
CA ALA A 10 -9.20 -1.53 14.35
C ALA A 10 -9.88 -2.21 13.13
N GLY A 11 -9.24 -2.22 11.96
CA GLY A 11 -9.74 -2.89 10.76
C GLY A 11 -9.98 -4.38 10.98
N ARG A 12 -9.02 -5.09 11.58
CA ARG A 12 -9.15 -6.51 11.91
C ARG A 12 -10.31 -6.78 12.89
N ARG A 13 -10.47 -5.95 13.92
CA ARG A 13 -11.59 -6.08 14.86
C ARG A 13 -12.92 -5.89 14.17
N LEU A 14 -13.02 -4.92 13.27
CA LEU A 14 -14.23 -4.65 12.52
C LEU A 14 -14.58 -5.81 11.58
N LEU A 15 -13.61 -6.35 10.84
CA LEU A 15 -13.80 -7.55 10.02
C LEU A 15 -14.27 -8.75 10.85
N ASN A 16 -13.67 -8.99 12.02
CA ASN A 16 -14.09 -10.07 12.91
C ASN A 16 -15.52 -9.84 13.44
N VAL A 17 -15.89 -8.61 13.77
CA VAL A 17 -17.25 -8.28 14.19
C VAL A 17 -18.24 -8.54 13.06
N MET A 18 -17.93 -8.12 11.84
CA MET A 18 -18.77 -8.38 10.66
C MET A 18 -18.93 -9.89 10.42
N GLU A 19 -17.85 -10.67 10.51
CA GLU A 19 -17.88 -12.13 10.39
C GLU A 19 -18.73 -12.78 11.50
N ASN A 20 -18.63 -12.29 12.72
CA ASN A 20 -19.44 -12.78 13.85
C ASN A 20 -20.94 -12.43 13.69
N ILE A 21 -21.26 -11.22 13.25
CA ILE A 21 -22.65 -10.83 12.98
C ILE A 21 -23.24 -11.69 11.88
N THR A 22 -22.52 -11.86 10.78
CA THR A 22 -22.99 -12.65 9.63
C THR A 22 -23.07 -14.14 9.94
N SER A 23 -22.24 -14.68 10.83
CA SER A 23 -22.32 -16.07 11.28
C SER A 23 -23.60 -16.37 12.07
N ARG A 24 -24.13 -15.38 12.75
CA ARG A 24 -25.39 -15.48 13.56
C ARG A 24 -26.64 -15.02 12.84
N ALA A 25 -26.47 -14.31 11.70
CA ALA A 25 -27.58 -13.79 10.93
C ALA A 25 -28.45 -14.92 10.33
N VAL A 26 -29.69 -14.59 10.02
CA VAL A 26 -30.62 -15.51 9.34
C VAL A 26 -30.05 -15.91 7.97
N PRO A 27 -30.25 -17.16 7.50
CA PRO A 27 -29.85 -17.57 6.15
C PRO A 27 -30.41 -16.57 5.11
N SER A 28 -29.60 -16.24 4.10
CA SER A 28 -29.88 -15.20 3.08
C SER A 28 -29.97 -13.76 3.59
N PHE A 29 -29.17 -13.43 4.60
CA PHE A 29 -29.03 -12.04 5.05
C PHE A 29 -28.37 -11.21 3.94
N ARG A 30 -29.10 -10.17 3.48
CA ARG A 30 -28.61 -9.19 2.52
C ARG A 30 -28.60 -7.82 3.19
N HIS A 31 -27.44 -7.22 3.28
CA HIS A 31 -27.27 -5.89 3.82
C HIS A 31 -26.44 -5.02 2.88
N GLY A 32 -27.03 -3.95 2.39
CA GLY A 32 -26.32 -2.89 1.67
C GLY A 32 -26.28 -1.68 2.57
N LEU A 33 -25.15 -1.45 3.24
CA LEU A 33 -24.86 -0.20 3.90
C LEU A 33 -24.38 0.77 2.82
N ASP A 34 -25.23 1.77 2.56
CA ASP A 34 -24.90 3.00 1.86
C ASP A 34 -23.62 2.95 1.01
N SER A 35 -23.71 2.80 -0.26
CA SER A 35 -22.64 2.93 -1.28
C SER A 35 -21.23 2.41 -1.01
N SER A 36 -20.81 2.22 0.26
CA SER A 36 -19.43 1.88 0.64
C SER A 36 -19.18 0.41 1.01
N LEU A 37 -20.21 -0.30 1.44
CA LEU A 37 -20.15 -1.70 1.88
C LEU A 37 -21.40 -2.44 1.47
N ALA A 38 -21.22 -3.62 0.90
CA ALA A 38 -22.30 -4.55 0.63
C ALA A 38 -21.94 -5.95 1.12
N MET A 39 -22.88 -6.67 1.72
CA MET A 39 -22.68 -8.03 2.22
C MET A 39 -23.89 -8.90 1.90
N GLU A 40 -23.62 -10.15 1.58
CA GLU A 40 -24.63 -11.18 1.39
C GLU A 40 -24.13 -12.53 1.95
N THR A 41 -24.98 -13.25 2.63
CA THR A 41 -24.65 -14.56 3.18
C THR A 41 -25.49 -15.65 2.55
N PHE A 42 -24.83 -16.76 2.22
CA PHE A 42 -25.47 -17.97 1.72
C PHE A 42 -25.31 -19.11 2.70
N SER A 43 -26.38 -19.85 2.91
CA SER A 43 -26.35 -21.12 3.61
C SER A 43 -26.53 -22.24 2.58
N ILE A 44 -25.54 -23.11 2.49
CA ILE A 44 -25.58 -24.24 1.55
C ILE A 44 -25.88 -25.49 2.36
N LYS A 45 -26.94 -26.17 1.98
CA LYS A 45 -27.30 -27.43 2.60
C LYS A 45 -26.48 -28.56 1.98
N PRO A 46 -26.01 -29.52 2.80
CA PRO A 46 -25.13 -30.60 2.34
C PRO A 46 -25.71 -31.49 1.22
N LEU A 47 -27.03 -31.52 1.08
CA LEU A 47 -27.74 -32.35 0.10
C LEU A 47 -28.13 -31.60 -1.19
N GLU A 48 -27.90 -30.32 -1.26
CA GLU A 48 -28.19 -29.52 -2.46
C GLU A 48 -27.01 -29.54 -3.42
N ARG A 49 -27.32 -29.73 -4.72
CA ARG A 49 -26.29 -29.61 -5.77
C ARG A 49 -25.77 -28.20 -5.80
N PHE A 50 -24.47 -28.06 -5.58
CA PHE A 50 -23.79 -26.80 -5.62
C PHE A 50 -23.22 -26.53 -7.02
N ASP A 51 -23.82 -25.61 -7.75
CA ASP A 51 -23.40 -25.26 -9.11
C ASP A 51 -22.43 -24.06 -9.16
N GLY A 52 -21.86 -23.67 -8.03
CA GLY A 52 -21.05 -22.48 -7.88
C GLY A 52 -21.86 -21.26 -7.43
N ILE A 53 -21.18 -20.18 -7.06
CA ILE A 53 -21.82 -18.90 -6.70
C ILE A 53 -21.09 -17.76 -7.41
N SER A 54 -21.86 -16.92 -8.09
CA SER A 54 -21.37 -15.67 -8.68
C SER A 54 -21.98 -14.47 -7.95
N CYS A 55 -21.12 -13.65 -7.35
CA CYS A 55 -21.54 -12.39 -6.73
C CYS A 55 -21.00 -11.21 -7.53
N SER A 56 -21.86 -10.23 -7.77
CA SER A 56 -21.51 -9.05 -8.55
C SER A 56 -22.02 -7.78 -7.89
N TRP A 57 -21.15 -6.79 -7.81
CA TRP A 57 -21.49 -5.43 -7.40
C TRP A 57 -21.48 -4.53 -8.63
N TYR A 58 -22.58 -3.88 -8.91
CA TYR A 58 -22.77 -3.12 -10.11
C TYR A 58 -23.63 -1.89 -9.87
N VAL A 59 -23.54 -0.92 -10.79
CA VAL A 59 -24.39 0.26 -10.77
C VAL A 59 -25.61 -0.02 -11.64
N ASN A 60 -26.79 0.10 -11.03
CA ASN A 60 -28.03 0.00 -11.78
C ASN A 60 -28.27 1.33 -12.52
N GLY A 61 -28.13 1.28 -13.83
CA GLY A 61 -28.21 2.45 -14.71
C GLY A 61 -29.64 2.81 -15.07
N ASP A 62 -30.41 3.38 -14.16
CA ASP A 62 -31.52 4.23 -14.57
C ASP A 62 -30.98 5.61 -14.98
N THR A 63 -31.50 6.12 -16.07
CA THR A 63 -31.03 7.27 -16.86
C THR A 63 -30.99 8.63 -16.13
N ARG A 64 -31.22 8.67 -14.83
CA ARG A 64 -31.18 9.89 -14.03
C ARG A 64 -29.85 10.04 -13.29
N PRO A 65 -29.10 11.13 -13.48
CA PRO A 65 -27.76 11.29 -12.92
C PRO A 65 -27.69 11.30 -11.38
N TYR A 66 -28.79 11.50 -10.69
CA TYR A 66 -28.86 11.56 -9.22
C TYR A 66 -29.28 10.26 -8.53
N SER A 67 -29.57 9.17 -9.26
CA SER A 67 -30.07 7.91 -8.70
C SER A 67 -29.24 6.69 -9.12
N ARG A 68 -27.89 6.81 -9.09
CA ARG A 68 -27.02 5.67 -9.33
C ARG A 68 -26.99 4.77 -8.10
N LYS A 69 -27.95 3.87 -7.97
CA LYS A 69 -28.00 2.91 -6.88
C LYS A 69 -27.02 1.76 -7.18
N ARG A 70 -26.07 1.53 -6.29
CA ARG A 70 -25.20 0.35 -6.34
C ARG A 70 -26.00 -0.86 -5.83
N VAL A 71 -25.92 -1.96 -6.56
CA VAL A 71 -26.62 -3.20 -6.24
C VAL A 71 -25.60 -4.30 -6.11
N PHE A 72 -25.63 -4.99 -4.98
CA PHE A 72 -24.87 -6.22 -4.77
C PHE A 72 -25.83 -7.40 -4.88
N HIS A 73 -25.50 -8.36 -5.73
CA HIS A 73 -26.37 -9.50 -6.00
C HIS A 73 -25.54 -10.76 -6.23
N CYS A 74 -25.92 -11.81 -5.52
CA CYS A 74 -25.32 -13.11 -5.66
C CYS A 74 -26.33 -14.11 -6.22
N VAL A 75 -25.87 -14.95 -7.13
CA VAL A 75 -26.67 -16.00 -7.80
C VAL A 75 -25.89 -17.29 -7.76
N GLN A 76 -26.60 -18.39 -7.58
CA GLN A 76 -26.02 -19.71 -7.73
C GLN A 76 -25.73 -19.97 -9.21
N SER A 77 -24.49 -19.80 -9.60
CA SER A 77 -24.03 -19.92 -10.99
C SER A 77 -22.51 -20.00 -11.04
N ASN A 78 -21.99 -20.79 -11.95
CA ASN A 78 -20.57 -20.92 -12.22
C ASN A 78 -20.06 -19.90 -13.28
N ALA A 79 -20.88 -18.94 -13.66
CA ALA A 79 -20.56 -17.95 -14.67
C ALA A 79 -20.72 -16.53 -14.14
N THR A 80 -19.87 -15.63 -14.62
CA THR A 80 -19.99 -14.20 -14.30
C THR A 80 -21.29 -13.65 -14.88
N GLN A 81 -22.05 -12.93 -14.08
CA GLN A 81 -23.28 -12.27 -14.55
C GLN A 81 -22.96 -11.19 -15.59
N ALA A 82 -23.70 -11.19 -16.69
CA ALA A 82 -23.60 -10.16 -17.72
C ALA A 82 -24.29 -8.87 -17.24
N VAL A 83 -23.56 -7.97 -16.60
CA VAL A 83 -24.06 -6.71 -16.07
C VAL A 83 -23.44 -5.53 -16.79
N LYS A 84 -24.25 -4.51 -17.15
CA LYS A 84 -23.80 -3.38 -18.00
C LYS A 84 -22.74 -2.49 -17.33
N GLN A 85 -22.77 -2.30 -16.01
CA GLN A 85 -21.83 -1.44 -15.27
C GLN A 85 -21.29 -2.19 -14.06
N LEU A 86 -20.54 -3.25 -14.32
CA LEU A 86 -19.89 -4.04 -13.29
C LEU A 86 -18.81 -3.21 -12.60
N LEU A 87 -18.82 -3.17 -11.28
CA LEU A 87 -17.74 -2.63 -10.46
C LEU A 87 -16.75 -3.75 -10.10
N VAL A 88 -17.25 -4.78 -9.42
CA VAL A 88 -16.46 -5.95 -9.04
C VAL A 88 -17.32 -7.20 -9.07
N SER A 89 -16.73 -8.35 -9.35
CA SER A 89 -17.39 -9.64 -9.24
C SER A 89 -16.44 -10.73 -8.76
N VAL A 90 -17.01 -11.73 -8.09
CA VAL A 90 -16.31 -12.93 -7.66
C VAL A 90 -17.16 -14.15 -8.02
N VAL A 91 -16.51 -15.16 -8.60
CA VAL A 91 -17.16 -16.43 -8.95
C VAL A 91 -16.41 -17.55 -8.24
N ILE A 92 -17.15 -18.28 -7.42
CA ILE A 92 -16.65 -19.47 -6.73
C ILE A 92 -17.04 -20.71 -7.55
N PRO A 93 -16.08 -21.59 -7.87
CA PRO A 93 -16.34 -22.78 -8.66
C PRO A 93 -17.19 -23.82 -7.90
N ALA A 94 -17.91 -24.63 -8.66
CA ALA A 94 -18.74 -25.70 -8.11
C ALA A 94 -17.96 -26.78 -7.36
N SER A 95 -16.70 -27.01 -7.76
CA SER A 95 -15.79 -27.99 -7.15
C SER A 95 -15.34 -27.66 -5.72
N LEU A 96 -15.64 -26.43 -5.25
CA LEU A 96 -15.24 -26.00 -3.90
C LEU A 96 -15.69 -26.97 -2.81
N PHE A 97 -16.91 -27.52 -2.90
CA PHE A 97 -17.45 -28.44 -1.90
C PHE A 97 -16.76 -29.80 -1.86
N ASN A 98 -16.17 -30.24 -2.98
CA ASN A 98 -15.41 -31.50 -3.02
C ASN A 98 -14.10 -31.42 -2.22
N GLN A 99 -13.69 -30.20 -1.86
CA GLN A 99 -12.44 -29.92 -1.16
C GLN A 99 -12.65 -29.61 0.33
N ILE A 100 -13.89 -29.36 0.73
CA ILE A 100 -14.23 -29.08 2.13
C ILE A 100 -14.32 -30.44 2.86
N ASP A 101 -13.56 -30.54 3.95
CA ASP A 101 -13.48 -31.74 4.77
C ASP A 101 -14.87 -32.23 5.21
N TYR A 102 -15.16 -33.51 5.04
CA TYR A 102 -16.48 -34.12 5.34
C TYR A 102 -16.98 -33.83 6.75
N GLN A 103 -16.10 -33.51 7.69
CA GLN A 103 -16.49 -33.15 9.05
C GLN A 103 -17.25 -31.82 9.15
N LEU A 104 -17.10 -30.93 8.18
CA LEU A 104 -17.83 -29.66 8.10
C LEU A 104 -19.18 -29.78 7.36
N ILE A 105 -19.40 -30.86 6.63
CA ILE A 105 -20.61 -31.06 5.81
C ILE A 105 -21.86 -31.36 6.68
N GLY A 106 -21.68 -31.79 7.92
CA GLY A 106 -22.80 -32.06 8.83
C GLY A 106 -23.51 -30.82 9.36
N VAL A 107 -22.90 -29.65 9.23
CA VAL A 107 -23.44 -28.37 9.64
C VAL A 107 -23.66 -27.52 8.38
N ALA A 108 -24.80 -26.87 8.26
CA ALA A 108 -25.08 -25.97 7.11
C ALA A 108 -23.93 -24.98 6.94
N THR A 109 -23.16 -25.15 5.87
CA THR A 109 -21.99 -24.31 5.62
C THR A 109 -22.45 -22.93 5.15
N ARG A 110 -22.04 -21.90 5.85
CA ARG A 110 -22.34 -20.52 5.50
C ARG A 110 -21.16 -19.88 4.81
N ILE A 111 -21.44 -19.21 3.70
CA ILE A 111 -20.45 -18.39 2.98
C ILE A 111 -20.91 -16.94 3.04
N MET A 112 -20.02 -16.07 3.47
CA MET A 112 -20.20 -14.63 3.43
C MET A 112 -19.49 -14.07 2.20
N PHE A 113 -20.18 -13.23 1.46
CA PHE A 113 -19.62 -12.38 0.43
C PHE A 113 -19.67 -10.93 0.89
N ALA A 114 -18.60 -10.18 0.67
CA ALA A 114 -18.54 -8.78 1.02
C ALA A 114 -17.81 -8.00 -0.07
N ALA A 115 -18.33 -6.82 -0.39
CA ALA A 115 -17.71 -5.87 -1.30
C ALA A 115 -17.54 -4.52 -0.62
N PHE A 116 -16.37 -3.92 -0.78
CA PHE A 116 -15.96 -2.65 -0.18
C PHE A 116 -15.56 -1.68 -1.28
N ASP A 117 -16.01 -0.44 -1.19
CA ASP A 117 -15.70 0.59 -2.17
C ASP A 117 -14.22 1.01 -2.16
N ASN A 118 -13.57 0.82 -1.03
CA ASN A 118 -12.16 1.10 -0.84
C ASN A 118 -11.49 0.09 0.09
N SER A 119 -10.17 0.16 0.17
CA SER A 119 -9.35 -0.72 1.00
C SER A 119 -9.12 -0.23 2.43
N SER A 120 -9.87 0.75 2.93
CA SER A 120 -9.62 1.40 4.23
C SER A 120 -9.67 0.46 5.44
N LEU A 121 -10.43 -0.64 5.34
CA LEU A 121 -10.49 -1.69 6.37
C LEU A 121 -9.30 -2.65 6.35
N PHE A 122 -8.50 -2.60 5.28
CA PHE A 122 -7.35 -3.44 5.04
C PHE A 122 -6.07 -2.59 5.13
N PRO A 123 -5.57 -2.33 6.34
CA PRO A 123 -4.49 -1.37 6.54
C PRO A 123 -3.21 -1.84 5.88
N SER A 124 -2.78 -1.08 4.90
CA SER A 124 -1.52 -1.28 4.19
C SER A 124 -1.00 0.06 3.66
N ASN A 125 0.29 0.12 3.38
CA ASN A 125 0.89 1.25 2.68
C ASN A 125 0.68 1.17 1.15
N LEU A 126 -0.09 0.18 0.68
CA LEU A 126 -0.33 -0.10 -0.72
C LEU A 126 -1.64 0.55 -1.16
N ASP A 127 -1.65 1.19 -2.31
CA ASP A 127 -2.88 1.69 -2.94
C ASP A 127 -3.60 0.51 -3.61
N VAL A 128 -4.66 0.03 -2.96
CA VAL A 128 -5.48 -1.07 -3.43
C VAL A 128 -6.85 -0.56 -3.82
N THR A 129 -7.38 -1.08 -4.90
CA THR A 129 -8.71 -0.76 -5.44
C THR A 129 -9.86 -1.11 -4.49
N GLN A 130 -11.07 -1.11 -5.05
CA GLN A 130 -12.23 -1.75 -4.44
C GLN A 130 -11.90 -3.20 -4.10
N VAL A 131 -12.43 -3.66 -2.96
CA VAL A 131 -12.18 -5.00 -2.46
C VAL A 131 -13.45 -5.83 -2.53
N ILE A 132 -13.35 -7.04 -3.06
CA ILE A 132 -14.41 -8.04 -2.98
C ILE A 132 -13.86 -9.30 -2.36
N GLY A 133 -14.65 -10.00 -1.57
CA GLY A 133 -14.19 -11.22 -0.97
C GLY A 133 -15.29 -12.16 -0.57
N CYS A 134 -14.84 -13.36 -0.26
CA CYS A 134 -15.70 -14.39 0.29
C CYS A 134 -14.97 -15.11 1.44
N LYS A 135 -15.75 -15.53 2.42
CA LYS A 135 -15.22 -16.27 3.57
C LYS A 135 -16.20 -17.33 4.04
N PHE A 136 -15.70 -18.51 4.35
CA PHE A 136 -16.46 -19.53 5.05
C PHE A 136 -16.57 -19.19 6.53
N LEU A 137 -17.81 -19.05 6.98
CA LEU A 137 -18.09 -18.78 8.39
C LEU A 137 -17.95 -20.08 9.19
N GLY A 138 -17.02 -20.06 10.17
CA GLY A 138 -16.68 -21.25 10.96
C GLY A 138 -15.40 -21.97 10.52
N ALA A 139 -14.84 -21.69 9.35
CA ALA A 139 -13.54 -22.23 8.96
C ALA A 139 -12.41 -21.50 9.68
N LYS A 140 -11.56 -22.25 10.40
CA LYS A 140 -10.43 -21.70 11.17
C LYS A 140 -9.22 -21.33 10.30
N ARG A 141 -9.14 -21.79 9.06
CA ARG A 141 -8.00 -21.59 8.16
C ARG A 141 -8.44 -21.13 6.78
N ASN A 142 -7.59 -20.40 6.10
CA ASN A 142 -7.77 -20.08 4.70
C ASN A 142 -7.63 -21.38 3.88
N LEU A 143 -8.65 -21.70 3.10
CA LEU A 143 -8.66 -22.86 2.22
C LEU A 143 -7.87 -22.54 0.94
N ASN A 144 -6.91 -23.39 0.62
CA ASN A 144 -6.28 -23.39 -0.70
C ASN A 144 -7.15 -24.23 -1.63
N LEU A 145 -7.44 -23.70 -2.80
CA LEU A 145 -8.35 -24.31 -3.77
C LEU A 145 -7.56 -24.96 -4.91
N THR A 146 -8.00 -26.14 -5.35
CA THR A 146 -7.51 -26.77 -6.60
C THR A 146 -8.03 -26.00 -7.81
N ASP A 147 -9.33 -25.65 -7.80
CA ASP A 147 -9.93 -24.78 -8.81
C ASP A 147 -9.99 -23.35 -8.28
N PRO A 148 -9.34 -22.41 -8.97
CA PRO A 148 -9.22 -21.06 -8.46
C PRO A 148 -10.53 -20.27 -8.56
N VAL A 149 -10.71 -19.31 -7.64
CA VAL A 149 -11.78 -18.33 -7.68
C VAL A 149 -11.50 -17.33 -8.79
N LEU A 150 -12.49 -17.05 -9.63
CA LEU A 150 -12.41 -16.01 -10.67
C LEU A 150 -12.88 -14.68 -10.11
N VAL A 151 -12.04 -13.66 -10.22
CA VAL A 151 -12.35 -12.30 -9.78
C VAL A 151 -12.25 -11.35 -10.96
N SER A 152 -13.20 -10.41 -11.04
CA SER A 152 -13.16 -9.34 -12.05
C SER A 152 -13.38 -8.00 -11.36
N ILE A 153 -12.49 -7.04 -11.63
CA ILE A 153 -12.54 -5.69 -11.06
C ILE A 153 -12.49 -4.68 -12.19
N ASN A 154 -13.43 -3.74 -12.17
CA ASN A 154 -13.46 -2.64 -13.12
C ASN A 154 -12.70 -1.44 -12.54
N LEU A 155 -11.70 -0.98 -13.27
CA LEU A 155 -10.82 0.11 -12.86
C LEU A 155 -11.28 1.45 -13.43
N ASP A 156 -10.90 2.52 -12.73
CA ASP A 156 -11.01 3.87 -13.27
C ASP A 156 -10.06 4.01 -14.47
N PRO A 157 -10.59 4.39 -15.66
CA PRO A 157 -9.81 4.54 -16.88
C PRO A 157 -8.67 5.57 -16.76
N VAL A 158 -8.81 6.55 -15.87
CA VAL A 158 -7.78 7.58 -15.65
C VAL A 158 -6.56 6.97 -14.96
N ARG A 159 -6.77 6.22 -13.87
CA ARG A 159 -5.70 5.58 -13.11
C ARG A 159 -5.00 4.46 -13.87
N MET A 160 -5.72 3.80 -14.76
CA MET A 160 -5.22 2.68 -15.55
C MET A 160 -4.20 3.06 -16.61
N LYS A 161 -4.18 4.33 -17.05
CA LYS A 161 -3.19 4.83 -18.02
C LYS A 161 -1.80 5.04 -17.42
N THR A 162 -1.74 5.24 -16.11
CA THR A 162 -0.51 5.63 -15.40
C THR A 162 0.06 4.53 -14.51
N HIS A 163 -0.72 3.48 -14.21
CA HIS A 163 -0.30 2.45 -13.27
C HIS A 163 -0.45 1.04 -13.86
N GLU A 164 0.53 0.21 -13.61
CA GLU A 164 0.38 -1.23 -13.75
C GLU A 164 -0.42 -1.77 -12.56
N VAL A 165 -1.23 -2.82 -12.80
CA VAL A 165 -2.07 -3.38 -11.74
C VAL A 165 -1.73 -4.84 -11.51
N THR A 166 -1.49 -5.17 -10.25
CA THR A 166 -1.17 -6.52 -9.79
C THR A 166 -2.27 -7.06 -8.88
N PRO A 167 -2.82 -8.27 -9.17
CA PRO A 167 -3.82 -8.88 -8.32
C PRO A 167 -3.23 -9.26 -6.96
N VAL A 168 -4.00 -9.00 -5.89
CA VAL A 168 -3.60 -9.29 -4.51
C VAL A 168 -4.74 -9.90 -3.72
N VAL A 169 -4.39 -10.75 -2.75
CA VAL A 169 -5.31 -11.32 -1.76
C VAL A 169 -4.86 -10.93 -0.36
N TRP A 170 -5.82 -10.64 0.51
CA TRP A 170 -5.56 -10.31 1.90
C TRP A 170 -5.24 -11.54 2.74
N ASP A 171 -4.06 -11.59 3.31
CA ASP A 171 -3.67 -12.59 4.31
C ASP A 171 -3.72 -11.98 5.71
N GLN A 172 -4.68 -12.42 6.51
CA GLN A 172 -4.89 -11.96 7.88
C GLN A 172 -3.81 -12.38 8.87
N PHE A 173 -2.96 -13.37 8.50
CA PHE A 173 -1.87 -13.88 9.34
C PHE A 173 -0.52 -13.23 9.01
N SER A 174 -0.42 -12.50 7.93
CA SER A 174 0.78 -11.76 7.54
C SER A 174 1.13 -10.69 8.58
N ASN A 175 2.38 -10.22 8.56
CA ASN A 175 2.88 -9.13 9.42
C ASN A 175 2.64 -9.35 10.92
N GLY A 176 2.89 -10.55 11.44
CA GLY A 176 2.66 -10.86 12.86
C GLY A 176 1.18 -10.85 13.27
N GLY A 177 0.27 -11.11 12.34
CA GLY A 177 -1.18 -11.17 12.56
C GLY A 177 -1.90 -9.82 12.40
N PHE A 178 -1.23 -8.77 11.93
CA PHE A 178 -1.89 -7.50 11.56
C PHE A 178 -2.57 -7.56 10.19
N GLY A 179 -2.19 -8.54 9.37
CA GLY A 179 -2.64 -8.74 8.01
C GLY A 179 -1.75 -8.03 6.98
N GLY A 180 -1.89 -8.44 5.72
CA GLY A 180 -1.15 -7.86 4.60
C GLY A 180 -1.66 -8.37 3.26
N TRP A 181 -1.42 -7.59 2.22
CA TRP A 181 -1.71 -8.00 0.85
C TRP A 181 -0.56 -8.84 0.30
N THR A 182 -0.87 -9.99 -0.30
CA THR A 182 0.10 -10.86 -0.98
C THR A 182 -0.33 -11.14 -2.42
N THR A 183 0.66 -11.32 -3.29
CA THR A 183 0.49 -11.67 -4.71
C THR A 183 0.57 -13.17 -4.96
N ASP A 184 1.06 -13.95 -3.99
CA ASP A 184 1.50 -15.34 -4.17
C ASP A 184 0.42 -16.31 -4.67
N TYR A 185 -0.84 -15.99 -4.41
CA TYR A 185 -1.97 -16.87 -4.70
C TYR A 185 -2.82 -16.42 -5.87
N CYS A 186 -2.47 -15.31 -6.51
CA CYS A 186 -3.29 -14.71 -7.55
C CYS A 186 -2.53 -14.58 -8.87
N GLN A 187 -3.22 -14.87 -9.99
CA GLN A 187 -2.68 -14.77 -11.34
C GLN A 187 -3.60 -13.95 -12.23
N LYS A 188 -3.03 -12.97 -12.93
CA LYS A 188 -3.76 -12.16 -13.90
C LYS A 188 -4.03 -12.99 -15.14
N LEU A 189 -5.32 -13.11 -15.52
CA LEU A 189 -5.73 -13.83 -16.73
C LEU A 189 -5.75 -12.90 -17.95
N GLY A 190 -6.20 -11.67 -17.76
CA GLY A 190 -6.29 -10.73 -18.86
C GLY A 190 -6.93 -9.41 -18.43
N GLN A 191 -6.85 -8.47 -19.34
CA GLN A 191 -7.38 -7.13 -19.18
C GLN A 191 -8.10 -6.72 -20.45
N SER A 192 -9.36 -6.33 -20.34
CA SER A 192 -10.17 -5.83 -21.44
C SER A 192 -10.70 -4.45 -21.12
N ARG A 193 -10.23 -3.43 -21.83
CA ARG A 193 -10.51 -2.03 -21.52
C ARG A 193 -10.19 -1.73 -20.05
N ASN A 194 -11.22 -1.51 -19.23
CA ASN A 194 -11.09 -1.18 -17.80
C ASN A 194 -11.29 -2.39 -16.87
N LEU A 195 -11.70 -3.54 -17.41
CA LEU A 195 -11.98 -4.73 -16.64
C LEU A 195 -10.74 -5.64 -16.58
N VAL A 196 -10.24 -5.86 -15.38
CA VAL A 196 -9.15 -6.81 -15.10
C VAL A 196 -9.75 -8.09 -14.54
N LYS A 197 -9.40 -9.21 -15.17
CA LYS A 197 -9.79 -10.55 -14.73
C LYS A 197 -8.57 -11.28 -14.21
N PHE A 198 -8.72 -11.92 -13.07
CA PHE A 198 -7.68 -12.70 -12.44
C PHE A 198 -8.24 -13.87 -11.64
N THR A 199 -7.42 -14.85 -11.38
CA THR A 199 -7.79 -16.00 -10.56
C THR A 199 -6.95 -16.05 -9.31
N CYS A 200 -7.56 -16.53 -8.21
CA CYS A 200 -6.85 -16.73 -6.96
C CYS A 200 -7.13 -18.13 -6.42
N SER A 201 -6.08 -18.86 -6.04
CA SER A 201 -6.17 -20.22 -5.49
C SER A 201 -6.49 -20.27 -3.99
N ARG A 202 -6.69 -19.11 -3.36
CA ARG A 202 -6.98 -19.00 -1.93
C ARG A 202 -8.26 -18.18 -1.71
N ILE A 203 -9.11 -18.63 -0.79
CA ILE A 203 -10.31 -17.90 -0.38
C ILE A 203 -9.90 -16.74 0.53
N GLY A 204 -10.44 -15.56 0.28
CA GLY A 204 -10.15 -14.36 1.04
C GLY A 204 -10.79 -13.11 0.44
N TYR A 205 -10.20 -11.95 0.74
CA TYR A 205 -10.56 -10.67 0.16
C TYR A 205 -9.56 -10.32 -0.95
N TYR A 206 -10.06 -9.91 -2.08
CA TYR A 206 -9.30 -9.70 -3.31
C TYR A 206 -9.37 -8.25 -3.73
N GLY A 207 -8.26 -7.74 -4.25
CA GLY A 207 -8.15 -6.40 -4.81
C GLY A 207 -7.10 -6.35 -5.91
N LEU A 208 -6.95 -5.18 -6.51
CA LEU A 208 -5.85 -4.88 -7.43
C LEU A 208 -4.99 -3.80 -6.78
N ARG A 209 -3.71 -4.07 -6.66
CA ARG A 209 -2.71 -3.10 -6.23
C ARG A 209 -2.29 -2.28 -7.42
N TYR A 210 -2.27 -0.96 -7.26
CA TYR A 210 -1.66 -0.06 -8.22
C TYR A 210 -0.14 -0.06 -7.99
N ASP A 211 0.59 -0.56 -8.97
CA ASP A 211 2.03 -0.47 -9.00
C ASP A 211 2.40 0.78 -9.82
N LEU A 212 3.19 1.65 -9.23
CA LEU A 212 3.75 2.78 -9.98
C LEU A 212 4.60 2.19 -11.11
N ASN A 213 4.30 2.55 -12.34
CA ASN A 213 5.08 2.12 -13.48
C ASN A 213 6.53 2.55 -13.24
N LYS A 214 7.51 1.69 -13.47
CA LYS A 214 8.94 2.02 -13.21
C LYS A 214 9.33 3.37 -13.83
N ASN A 215 8.81 3.66 -15.03
CA ASN A 215 9.03 4.94 -15.71
C ASN A 215 8.38 6.14 -14.98
N ASP A 216 7.26 5.95 -14.27
CA ASP A 216 6.59 7.01 -13.50
C ASP A 216 7.21 7.16 -12.10
N GLN A 217 7.78 6.09 -11.56
CA GLN A 217 8.51 6.15 -10.29
C GLN A 217 9.77 7.00 -10.43
N ASP A 218 10.52 6.83 -11.52
CA ASP A 218 11.67 7.68 -11.84
C ASP A 218 11.23 9.13 -12.13
N ASN A 219 10.11 9.34 -12.82
CA ASN A 219 9.54 10.66 -13.08
C ASN A 219 8.93 11.31 -11.84
N TYR A 220 8.30 10.56 -10.94
CA TYR A 220 7.70 11.09 -9.71
C TYR A 220 8.77 11.61 -8.75
N TYR A 221 9.82 10.83 -8.48
CA TYR A 221 10.95 11.29 -7.67
C TYR A 221 11.71 12.43 -8.35
N SER A 222 11.94 12.35 -9.65
CA SER A 222 12.58 13.38 -10.44
C SER A 222 11.79 14.70 -10.43
N LYS A 223 10.46 14.66 -10.59
CA LYS A 223 9.62 15.84 -10.79
C LYS A 223 9.42 16.69 -9.53
N TRP A 224 9.39 16.08 -8.34
CA TRP A 224 9.10 16.81 -7.10
C TRP A 224 10.34 17.21 -6.30
N HIS A 225 11.40 16.43 -6.38
CA HIS A 225 12.62 16.70 -5.61
C HIS A 225 13.67 17.50 -6.38
N HIS A 226 13.67 17.41 -7.68
CA HIS A 226 14.68 18.01 -8.54
C HIS A 226 14.88 19.52 -8.37
N PRO A 227 13.84 20.40 -8.42
CA PRO A 227 14.07 21.84 -8.31
C PRO A 227 14.49 22.27 -6.91
N MET A 228 13.93 21.72 -5.84
CA MET A 228 14.30 22.06 -4.46
C MET A 228 15.73 21.67 -4.12
N ILE A 229 16.20 20.54 -4.63
CA ILE A 229 17.56 20.06 -4.41
C ILE A 229 18.58 20.98 -5.05
N TYR A 230 18.35 21.39 -6.30
CA TYR A 230 19.23 22.31 -7.00
C TYR A 230 19.23 23.69 -6.36
N VAL A 231 18.07 24.20 -5.95
CA VAL A 231 17.98 25.48 -5.26
C VAL A 231 18.70 25.43 -3.91
N SER A 232 18.45 24.41 -3.09
CA SER A 232 19.12 24.28 -1.79
C SER A 232 20.62 24.02 -1.92
N GLY A 233 21.03 23.17 -2.86
CA GLY A 233 22.43 22.92 -3.19
C GLY A 233 23.14 24.17 -3.73
N GLY A 234 22.48 24.95 -4.58
CA GLY A 234 22.98 26.19 -5.10
C GLY A 234 23.20 27.24 -4.01
N ILE A 235 22.21 27.46 -3.14
CA ILE A 235 22.31 28.39 -2.01
C ILE A 235 23.44 27.96 -1.07
N SER A 236 23.52 26.67 -0.72
CA SER A 236 24.61 26.15 0.13
C SER A 236 25.98 26.33 -0.51
N GLY A 237 26.11 26.08 -1.82
CA GLY A 237 27.34 26.27 -2.57
C GLY A 237 27.79 27.77 -2.57
N ILE A 238 26.86 28.70 -2.79
CA ILE A 238 27.15 30.13 -2.73
C ILE A 238 27.63 30.53 -1.33
N LEU A 239 26.98 30.09 -0.27
CA LEU A 239 27.37 30.38 1.10
C LEU A 239 28.77 29.82 1.43
N ILE A 240 29.10 28.62 0.97
CA ILE A 240 30.43 28.03 1.13
C ILE A 240 31.48 28.87 0.40
N VAL A 241 31.23 29.29 -0.83
CA VAL A 241 32.17 30.14 -1.61
C VAL A 241 32.35 31.51 -0.93
N LEU A 242 31.28 32.15 -0.48
CA LEU A 242 31.35 33.42 0.26
C LEU A 242 32.20 33.30 1.53
N THR A 243 32.00 32.26 2.31
CA THR A 243 32.79 32.02 3.53
C THR A 243 34.26 31.74 3.21
N LEU A 244 34.55 31.00 2.13
CA LEU A 244 35.93 30.77 1.66
C LEU A 244 36.60 32.09 1.22
N VAL A 245 35.90 32.98 0.50
CA VAL A 245 36.41 34.30 0.07
C VAL A 245 36.71 35.17 1.30
N ILE A 246 35.80 35.22 2.26
CA ILE A 246 36.01 35.95 3.52
C ILE A 246 37.20 35.38 4.29
N PHE A 247 37.34 34.07 4.33
CA PHE A 247 38.46 33.41 5.01
C PHE A 247 39.80 33.61 4.28
N ALA A 248 39.78 33.69 2.93
CA ALA A 248 40.98 33.94 2.14
C ALA A 248 41.48 35.37 2.25
N SER A 249 40.65 36.29 2.75
CA SER A 249 41.08 37.67 2.97
C SER A 249 42.15 37.72 4.06
N LYS A 250 43.37 38.09 3.70
CA LYS A 250 44.59 38.08 4.57
C LYS A 250 44.40 38.82 5.89
N ARG A 251 43.53 39.83 5.96
CA ARG A 251 43.27 40.61 7.17
C ARG A 251 42.58 39.81 8.27
N LEU A 252 41.62 38.97 7.92
CA LEU A 252 40.89 38.14 8.89
C LEU A 252 41.73 36.96 9.39
N ILE A 253 42.52 36.35 8.52
CA ILE A 253 43.34 35.19 8.87
C ILE A 253 44.41 35.54 9.88
N LEU A 254 45.05 36.74 9.78
CA LEU A 254 46.09 37.16 10.68
C LEU A 254 45.62 37.42 12.11
N SER A 255 44.39 37.80 12.30
CA SER A 255 43.81 38.10 13.64
C SER A 255 43.20 36.90 14.36
N MET A 256 42.98 35.77 13.67
CA MET A 256 42.33 34.59 14.25
C MET A 256 43.35 33.64 14.87
N ALA A 257 43.01 33.07 16.03
CA ALA A 257 43.80 32.02 16.64
C ALA A 257 43.90 30.78 15.74
N TYR A 258 45.06 30.11 15.80
CA TYR A 258 45.37 28.93 15.01
C TYR A 258 44.31 27.82 15.15
N GLU A 259 43.90 27.53 16.37
CA GLU A 259 42.87 26.52 16.70
C GLU A 259 41.51 26.79 16.05
N MET A 260 41.10 28.07 16.01
CA MET A 260 39.83 28.49 15.39
C MET A 260 39.87 28.33 13.87
N LYS A 261 41.03 28.57 13.24
CA LYS A 261 41.21 28.35 11.80
C LYS A 261 41.02 26.87 11.45
N HIS A 262 41.56 25.96 12.25
CA HIS A 262 41.41 24.53 12.06
C HIS A 262 39.94 24.07 12.24
N ALA A 263 39.26 24.57 13.28
CA ALA A 263 37.85 24.23 13.51
C ALA A 263 36.96 24.67 12.34
N LEU A 264 37.13 25.90 11.84
CA LEU A 264 36.39 26.41 10.70
C LEU A 264 36.71 25.66 9.39
N LEU A 265 38.00 25.37 9.14
CA LEU A 265 38.41 24.63 7.95
C LEU A 265 37.79 23.23 7.93
N ASN A 266 37.84 22.50 9.06
CA ASN A 266 37.22 21.18 9.18
C ASN A 266 35.71 21.21 9.02
N THR A 267 35.02 22.24 9.57
CA THR A 267 33.57 22.46 9.38
C THR A 267 33.27 22.63 7.90
N TRP A 268 34.06 23.39 7.15
CA TRP A 268 33.81 23.59 5.71
C TRP A 268 34.07 22.33 4.89
N ILE A 269 35.15 21.61 5.15
CA ILE A 269 35.47 20.36 4.46
C ILE A 269 34.35 19.35 4.68
N THR A 270 33.91 19.15 5.93
CA THR A 270 32.84 18.23 6.23
C THR A 270 31.51 18.65 5.59
N SER A 271 31.18 19.95 5.55
CA SER A 271 29.98 20.48 4.89
C SER A 271 30.03 20.31 3.36
N CYS A 272 31.19 20.52 2.72
CA CYS A 272 31.34 20.28 1.28
C CYS A 272 31.16 18.79 0.94
N ILE A 273 31.76 17.91 1.72
CA ILE A 273 31.65 16.47 1.54
C ILE A 273 30.18 16.02 1.76
N GLN A 274 29.53 16.56 2.79
CA GLN A 274 28.10 16.27 3.08
C GLN A 274 27.21 16.71 1.92
N LEU A 275 27.40 17.91 1.34
CA LEU A 275 26.64 18.39 0.19
C LEU A 275 26.84 17.50 -1.04
N TYR A 276 28.08 17.07 -1.29
CA TYR A 276 28.38 16.14 -2.38
C TYR A 276 27.65 14.80 -2.20
N PHE A 277 27.73 14.16 -1.03
CA PHE A 277 27.02 12.91 -0.76
C PHE A 277 25.50 13.06 -0.75
N TYR A 278 24.99 14.22 -0.35
CA TYR A 278 23.54 14.50 -0.41
C TYR A 278 23.05 14.51 -1.86
N ILE A 279 23.73 15.26 -2.75
CA ILE A 279 23.35 15.34 -4.17
C ILE A 279 23.52 13.97 -4.84
N PHE A 280 24.65 13.29 -4.61
CA PHE A 280 24.93 11.95 -5.16
C PHE A 280 23.92 10.90 -4.66
N GLY A 281 23.59 10.93 -3.37
CA GLY A 281 22.72 9.95 -2.71
C GLY A 281 21.32 9.94 -3.27
N ILE A 282 20.80 11.10 -3.68
CA ILE A 282 19.46 11.20 -4.24
C ILE A 282 19.32 10.41 -5.55
N TYR A 283 20.37 10.34 -6.36
CA TYR A 283 20.36 9.56 -7.61
C TYR A 283 20.53 8.05 -7.38
N GLN A 284 20.95 7.62 -6.18
CA GLN A 284 21.20 6.21 -5.85
C GLN A 284 20.08 5.54 -5.04
N VAL A 285 18.92 6.17 -4.89
CA VAL A 285 17.79 5.66 -4.08
C VAL A 285 17.29 4.29 -4.58
N GLY A 286 17.46 3.98 -5.87
CA GLY A 286 17.05 2.70 -6.46
C GLY A 286 17.86 1.48 -6.01
N ASN A 287 19.03 1.67 -5.41
CA ASN A 287 19.87 0.58 -4.90
C ASN A 287 19.85 0.57 -3.36
N GLU A 288 19.21 -0.43 -2.76
CA GLU A 288 19.01 -0.51 -1.30
C GLU A 288 20.30 -0.48 -0.52
N THR A 289 21.34 -1.19 -0.97
CA THR A 289 22.65 -1.26 -0.28
C THR A 289 23.36 0.09 -0.34
N THR A 290 23.41 0.71 -1.52
CA THR A 290 24.04 2.02 -1.72
C THR A 290 23.31 3.10 -0.94
N CYS A 291 21.98 3.08 -0.93
CA CYS A 291 21.15 4.01 -0.17
C CYS A 291 21.43 3.93 1.34
N ARG A 292 21.57 2.74 1.91
CA ARG A 292 21.92 2.54 3.33
C ARG A 292 23.32 3.10 3.66
N ILE A 293 24.29 2.85 2.80
CA ILE A 293 25.68 3.36 3.00
C ILE A 293 25.69 4.89 2.94
N VAL A 294 25.04 5.49 1.94
CA VAL A 294 24.95 6.95 1.80
C VAL A 294 24.24 7.59 2.98
N ALA A 295 23.13 7.00 3.46
CA ALA A 295 22.41 7.49 4.63
C ALA A 295 23.29 7.47 5.89
N PHE A 296 24.02 6.41 6.11
CA PHE A 296 24.97 6.30 7.23
C PHE A 296 26.08 7.36 7.15
N LEU A 297 26.68 7.55 5.97
CA LEU A 297 27.72 8.56 5.74
C LEU A 297 27.21 9.97 5.95
N LEU A 298 26.00 10.29 5.44
CA LEU A 298 25.38 11.59 5.64
C LEU A 298 25.14 11.89 7.12
N HIS A 299 24.69 10.89 7.88
CA HIS A 299 24.45 11.03 9.31
C HIS A 299 25.76 11.28 10.08
N TYR A 300 26.82 10.53 9.76
CA TYR A 300 28.15 10.71 10.31
C TYR A 300 28.72 12.11 10.01
N LEU A 301 28.63 12.56 8.75
CA LEU A 301 29.11 13.88 8.33
C LEU A 301 28.34 15.02 9.01
N LEU A 302 27.04 14.86 9.19
CA LEU A 302 26.19 15.83 9.89
C LEU A 302 26.68 16.00 11.36
N ILE A 303 26.84 14.90 12.06
CA ILE A 303 27.32 14.92 13.46
C ILE A 303 28.73 15.52 13.53
N SER A 304 29.61 15.12 12.63
CA SER A 304 30.99 15.65 12.56
C SER A 304 31.00 17.16 12.33
N SER A 305 30.21 17.69 11.41
CA SER A 305 30.13 19.11 11.13
C SER A 305 29.62 19.91 12.32
N LEU A 306 28.62 19.39 13.04
CA LEU A 306 28.08 20.00 14.25
C LEU A 306 29.12 20.02 15.38
N LEU A 307 29.88 18.94 15.57
CA LEU A 307 30.98 18.88 16.58
C LEU A 307 32.04 19.91 16.30
N TRP A 308 32.52 20.05 15.06
CA TRP A 308 33.48 21.06 14.69
C TRP A 308 32.98 22.48 14.90
N LEU A 309 31.72 22.73 14.58
CA LEU A 309 31.07 24.03 14.82
C LEU A 309 31.00 24.34 16.31
N LEU A 310 30.63 23.36 17.13
CA LEU A 310 30.60 23.48 18.60
C LEU A 310 31.94 23.73 19.19
N THR A 311 32.99 23.08 18.68
CA THR A 311 34.43 23.32 19.04
C THR A 311 34.81 24.77 18.74
N GLY A 312 34.42 25.29 17.55
CA GLY A 312 34.65 26.68 17.19
C GLY A 312 33.98 27.69 18.14
N VAL A 313 32.74 27.44 18.51
CA VAL A 313 32.00 28.26 19.50
C VAL A 313 32.65 28.21 20.88
N TYR A 314 33.08 27.03 21.33
CA TYR A 314 33.77 26.83 22.60
C TYR A 314 35.09 27.61 22.66
N ILE A 315 35.87 27.59 21.56
CA ILE A 315 37.14 28.37 21.49
C ILE A 315 36.86 29.87 21.59
N ILE A 316 35.80 30.37 20.96
CA ILE A 316 35.38 31.78 21.08
C ILE A 316 35.01 32.10 22.51
N TYR A 317 34.17 31.26 23.14
CA TYR A 317 33.74 31.45 24.52
C TYR A 317 34.95 31.53 25.49
N CYS A 318 35.90 30.62 25.40
CA CYS A 318 37.09 30.61 26.24
C CYS A 318 38.02 31.85 26.03
N LYS A 319 37.88 32.56 24.90
CA LYS A 319 38.67 33.78 24.64
C LYS A 319 37.99 35.06 25.09
N VAL A 320 36.70 35.05 25.20
CA VAL A 320 35.90 36.22 25.62
C VAL A 320 35.69 36.23 27.12
N SER A 321 35.62 35.05 27.74
CA SER A 321 35.61 34.87 29.19
C SER A 321 37.01 35.03 29.79
#